data_a5f11d02a0ff36a3037715cf750e6fa5
#
_entry.id   a5f11d02a0ff36a3037715cf750e6fa5
#
_cell.length_a   1.000
_cell.length_b   1.000
_cell.length_c   1.000
_cell.angle_alpha   90.00
_cell.angle_beta   90.00
_cell.angle_gamma   90.00
#
_symmetry.space_group_name_H-M   'P 1'
#
loop_
_entity.id
_entity.type
_entity.pdbx_description
1 polymer ?
#
loop_
_entity_poly.entity_id
_entity_poly.type
_entity_poly.pdbx_seq_one_letter_code
_entity_poly.pdbx_strand_id
1 'polypeptide(L)'
;GEKLRVRDLGNCAAGLPTAALAEEILLEGKGQIRALVCIGGNPVVAWPDQKLTLEALEKLELCVTLDIKMSATAKLSDYVIAPKLSLEVPGTTYQVEAPEQMWPGIGYSRAYGQYTPALIDPPNGSDVIEEWEFFYGLAKRQQLPLSLYPIRAEAGPLRAANKPLALDMQTKPTTEELLDLMFAGTRIPLSTLREREGGAVFDNGETLVAAKEPGWDG
;
A
#
# COMPACT_ATOMS: atom_id res chain seq x y z
N GLY A 1 -16.16 -13.97 0.11
CA GLY A 1 -15.26 -12.87 -0.13
C GLY A 1 -15.84 -11.94 -1.19
N GLU A 2 -15.31 -10.75 -1.29
CA GLU A 2 -15.72 -9.82 -2.35
C GLU A 2 -15.37 -10.37 -3.72
N LYS A 3 -16.21 -10.08 -4.68
CA LYS A 3 -16.06 -10.49 -6.07
C LYS A 3 -16.41 -9.33 -7.00
N LEU A 4 -15.80 -9.31 -8.17
CA LEU A 4 -16.27 -8.46 -9.25
C LEU A 4 -17.62 -8.96 -9.76
N ARG A 5 -18.51 -8.07 -10.14
CA ARG A 5 -19.77 -8.40 -10.81
C ARG A 5 -19.52 -8.97 -12.20
N VAL A 6 -18.48 -8.47 -12.85
CA VAL A 6 -17.99 -9.01 -14.10
C VAL A 6 -17.39 -10.39 -13.89
N ARG A 7 -17.93 -11.39 -14.57
CA ARG A 7 -17.41 -12.77 -14.61
C ARG A 7 -17.28 -13.46 -13.24
N ASP A 8 -17.87 -12.92 -12.17
CA ASP A 8 -17.81 -13.47 -10.81
C ASP A 8 -16.37 -13.74 -10.31
N LEU A 9 -15.41 -12.87 -10.69
CA LEU A 9 -14.01 -13.03 -10.34
C LEU A 9 -13.76 -12.68 -8.88
N GLY A 10 -13.19 -13.63 -8.15
CA GLY A 10 -12.83 -13.44 -6.74
C GLY A 10 -11.48 -12.74 -6.55
N ASN A 11 -11.13 -12.52 -5.29
CA ASN A 11 -9.84 -11.97 -4.90
C ASN A 11 -8.68 -12.83 -5.39
N CYS A 12 -7.66 -12.19 -5.89
CA CYS A 12 -6.31 -12.71 -6.00
C CYS A 12 -5.46 -12.25 -4.80
N ALA A 13 -4.19 -12.59 -4.77
CA ALA A 13 -3.33 -12.33 -3.62
C ALA A 13 -3.26 -10.85 -3.15
N ALA A 14 -3.49 -9.91 -4.04
CA ALA A 14 -3.40 -8.47 -3.76
C ALA A 14 -4.75 -7.72 -3.82
N GLY A 15 -5.86 -8.44 -3.90
CA GLY A 15 -7.19 -7.86 -4.00
C GLY A 15 -7.94 -8.32 -5.26
N LEU A 16 -8.91 -7.55 -5.70
CA LEU A 16 -9.68 -7.86 -6.90
C LEU A 16 -8.83 -7.69 -8.18
N PRO A 17 -9.02 -8.52 -9.21
CA PRO A 17 -8.19 -8.51 -10.40
C PRO A 17 -8.37 -7.23 -11.23
N THR A 18 -7.38 -6.37 -11.24
CA THR A 18 -7.38 -5.10 -12.01
C THR A 18 -7.49 -5.31 -13.52
N ALA A 19 -7.14 -6.51 -14.01
CA ALA A 19 -7.30 -6.86 -15.43
C ALA A 19 -8.76 -6.82 -15.92
N ALA A 20 -9.73 -6.93 -15.02
CA ALA A 20 -11.15 -6.84 -15.34
C ALA A 20 -11.80 -5.54 -14.82
N LEU A 21 -11.02 -4.61 -14.27
CA LEU A 21 -11.57 -3.44 -13.58
C LEU A 21 -12.21 -2.44 -14.54
N ALA A 22 -11.71 -2.30 -15.76
CA ALA A 22 -12.33 -1.47 -16.78
C ALA A 22 -13.75 -1.97 -17.11
N GLU A 23 -13.92 -3.29 -17.31
CA GLU A 23 -15.25 -3.90 -17.52
C GLU A 23 -16.16 -3.67 -16.30
N GLU A 24 -15.63 -3.79 -15.08
CA GLU A 24 -16.37 -3.61 -13.84
C GLU A 24 -16.90 -2.17 -13.66
N ILE A 25 -16.09 -1.17 -14.03
CA ILE A 25 -16.49 0.25 -14.02
C ILE A 25 -17.63 0.50 -15.02
N LEU A 26 -17.52 -0.08 -16.21
CA LEU A 26 -18.50 0.10 -17.29
C LEU A 26 -19.81 -0.65 -17.04
N LEU A 27 -19.79 -1.69 -16.19
CA LEU A 27 -20.98 -2.47 -15.88
C LEU A 27 -21.94 -1.67 -15.00
N GLU A 28 -23.02 -1.20 -15.57
CA GLU A 28 -24.04 -0.40 -14.88
C GLU A 28 -24.83 -1.23 -13.84
N GLY A 29 -25.52 -0.53 -12.96
CA GLY A 29 -26.43 -1.10 -12.00
C GLY A 29 -25.91 -1.08 -10.56
N LYS A 30 -26.56 -1.87 -9.70
CA LYS A 30 -26.22 -1.89 -8.26
C LYS A 30 -24.76 -2.32 -8.05
N GLY A 31 -24.02 -1.52 -7.29
CA GLY A 31 -22.60 -1.78 -6.99
C GLY A 31 -21.64 -1.29 -8.08
N GLN A 32 -22.09 -0.50 -9.04
CA GLN A 32 -21.22 0.13 -10.03
C GLN A 32 -20.12 0.93 -9.36
N ILE A 33 -18.90 0.79 -9.84
CA ILE A 33 -17.77 1.62 -9.42
C ILE A 33 -17.92 2.99 -10.07
N ARG A 34 -18.05 4.03 -9.26
CA ARG A 34 -18.28 5.41 -9.70
C ARG A 34 -17.12 6.33 -9.37
N ALA A 35 -16.23 5.90 -8.49
CA ALA A 35 -15.05 6.65 -8.11
C ALA A 35 -13.80 5.74 -8.07
N LEU A 36 -12.67 6.29 -8.48
CA LEU A 36 -11.37 5.63 -8.43
C LEU A 36 -10.35 6.56 -7.78
N VAL A 37 -9.59 6.02 -6.84
CA VAL A 37 -8.37 6.64 -6.32
C VAL A 37 -7.18 5.82 -6.80
N CYS A 38 -6.35 6.41 -7.63
CA CYS A 38 -5.15 5.78 -8.18
C CYS A 38 -3.91 6.31 -7.46
N ILE A 39 -3.12 5.43 -6.86
CA ILE A 39 -1.94 5.81 -6.08
C ILE A 39 -0.70 5.21 -6.76
N GLY A 40 0.21 6.06 -7.20
CA GLY A 40 1.48 5.67 -7.81
C GLY A 40 1.34 4.75 -9.03
N GLY A 41 0.15 4.69 -9.63
CA GLY A 41 -0.18 3.81 -10.75
C GLY A 41 -0.54 4.56 -12.02
N ASN A 42 -0.49 3.87 -13.15
CA ASN A 42 -0.88 4.42 -14.43
C ASN A 42 -1.78 3.44 -15.22
N PRO A 43 -3.04 3.27 -14.79
CA PRO A 43 -4.02 2.37 -15.42
C PRO A 43 -4.09 2.46 -16.94
N VAL A 44 -4.02 3.65 -17.51
CA VAL A 44 -4.05 3.85 -18.98
C VAL A 44 -2.97 3.06 -19.72
N VAL A 45 -1.84 2.80 -19.06
CA VAL A 45 -0.73 2.03 -19.68
C VAL A 45 -0.58 0.63 -19.08
N ALA A 46 -1.11 0.41 -17.87
CA ALA A 46 -0.90 -0.83 -17.12
C ALA A 46 -2.03 -1.84 -17.28
N TRP A 47 -3.26 -1.37 -17.46
CA TRP A 47 -4.40 -2.29 -17.64
C TRP A 47 -4.46 -2.82 -19.06
N PRO A 48 -4.93 -4.06 -19.25
CA PRO A 48 -5.19 -4.59 -20.59
C PRO A 48 -6.30 -3.79 -21.28
N ASP A 49 -6.27 -3.78 -22.60
CA ASP A 49 -7.21 -3.03 -23.43
C ASP A 49 -7.29 -1.52 -23.10
N GLN A 50 -6.34 -0.79 -23.64
CA GLN A 50 -6.24 0.65 -23.41
C GLN A 50 -7.50 1.43 -23.83
N LYS A 51 -8.20 1.00 -24.89
CA LYS A 51 -9.43 1.68 -25.33
C LYS A 51 -10.52 1.52 -24.29
N LEU A 52 -10.74 0.30 -23.82
CA LEU A 52 -11.71 0.01 -22.77
C LEU A 52 -11.36 0.73 -21.47
N THR A 53 -10.06 0.84 -21.16
CA THR A 53 -9.58 1.59 -19.99
C THR A 53 -9.92 3.06 -20.08
N LEU A 54 -9.72 3.70 -21.25
CA LEU A 54 -10.07 5.10 -21.46
C LEU A 54 -11.59 5.32 -21.30
N GLU A 55 -12.40 4.48 -21.94
CA GLU A 55 -13.87 4.52 -21.79
C GLU A 55 -14.30 4.36 -20.32
N ALA A 56 -13.67 3.46 -19.58
CA ALA A 56 -13.96 3.24 -18.17
C ALA A 56 -13.61 4.47 -17.31
N LEU A 57 -12.45 5.07 -17.52
CA LEU A 57 -12.04 6.25 -16.76
C LEU A 57 -12.94 7.46 -17.07
N GLU A 58 -13.36 7.64 -18.31
CA GLU A 58 -14.31 8.69 -18.70
C GLU A 58 -15.71 8.49 -18.10
N LYS A 59 -16.08 7.26 -17.77
CA LYS A 59 -17.38 6.94 -17.17
C LYS A 59 -17.42 7.19 -15.66
N LEU A 60 -16.28 7.30 -15.00
CA LEU A 60 -16.21 7.61 -13.58
C LEU A 60 -16.80 8.98 -13.26
N GLU A 61 -17.47 9.09 -12.13
CA GLU A 61 -17.95 10.37 -11.59
C GLU A 61 -16.84 11.11 -10.83
N LEU A 62 -15.81 10.39 -10.39
CA LEU A 62 -14.65 10.94 -9.71
C LEU A 62 -13.42 10.05 -9.96
N CYS A 63 -12.38 10.66 -10.50
CA CYS A 63 -11.06 10.04 -10.60
C CYS A 63 -10.03 10.92 -9.88
N VAL A 64 -9.36 10.37 -8.88
CA VAL A 64 -8.30 11.04 -8.14
C VAL A 64 -7.00 10.28 -8.32
N THR A 65 -5.94 10.97 -8.70
CA THR A 65 -4.62 10.35 -8.85
C THR A 65 -3.61 11.01 -7.92
N LEU A 66 -2.93 10.19 -7.13
CA LEU A 66 -1.73 10.59 -6.38
C LEU A 66 -0.52 10.10 -7.19
N ASP A 67 0.24 11.00 -7.77
CA ASP A 67 1.36 10.65 -8.65
C ASP A 67 2.46 11.72 -8.58
N ILE A 68 3.70 11.29 -8.67
CA ILE A 68 4.88 12.16 -8.70
C ILE A 68 5.06 12.88 -10.04
N LYS A 69 4.24 12.55 -11.04
CA LYS A 69 4.25 13.16 -12.37
C LYS A 69 2.88 13.13 -13.01
N MET A 70 2.68 14.00 -14.00
CA MET A 70 1.48 13.99 -14.84
C MET A 70 1.49 12.80 -15.80
N SER A 71 1.18 11.59 -15.27
CA SER A 71 1.04 10.37 -16.07
C SER A 71 -0.16 10.45 -17.03
N ALA A 72 -0.31 9.46 -17.90
CA ALA A 72 -1.47 9.40 -18.80
C ALA A 72 -2.79 9.34 -18.03
N THR A 73 -2.82 8.58 -16.92
CA THR A 73 -3.98 8.51 -16.02
C THR A 73 -4.20 9.83 -15.28
N ALA A 74 -3.15 10.44 -14.75
CA ALA A 74 -3.25 11.72 -14.06
C ALA A 74 -3.85 12.83 -14.94
N LYS A 75 -3.55 12.82 -16.25
CA LYS A 75 -4.12 13.79 -17.20
C LYS A 75 -5.63 13.65 -17.43
N LEU A 76 -6.20 12.50 -17.10
CA LEU A 76 -7.63 12.21 -17.21
C LEU A 76 -8.35 12.31 -15.85
N SER A 77 -7.63 12.53 -14.77
CA SER A 77 -8.19 12.60 -13.43
C SER A 77 -8.79 13.98 -13.14
N ASP A 78 -9.86 14.02 -12.36
CA ASP A 78 -10.48 15.26 -11.89
C ASP A 78 -9.57 15.99 -10.89
N TYR A 79 -8.82 15.22 -10.08
CA TYR A 79 -7.86 15.75 -9.12
C TYR A 79 -6.55 15.00 -9.22
N VAL A 80 -5.45 15.76 -9.24
CA VAL A 80 -4.10 15.21 -9.16
C VAL A 80 -3.43 15.79 -7.92
N ILE A 81 -2.94 14.91 -7.07
CA ILE A 81 -2.29 15.26 -5.81
C ILE A 81 -0.83 14.85 -5.91
N ALA A 82 0.06 15.78 -5.67
CA ALA A 82 1.49 15.52 -5.69
C ALA A 82 1.95 14.94 -4.34
N PRO A 83 2.38 13.67 -4.28
CA PRO A 83 2.98 13.12 -3.09
C PRO A 83 4.45 13.53 -2.96
N LYS A 84 4.98 13.50 -1.75
CA LYS A 84 6.42 13.58 -1.48
C LYS A 84 7.18 12.46 -2.20
N LEU A 85 8.40 12.73 -2.58
CA LEU A 85 9.30 11.73 -3.16
C LEU A 85 9.89 10.82 -2.08
N SER A 86 10.40 9.65 -2.50
CA SER A 86 10.95 8.65 -1.57
C SER A 86 12.09 9.16 -0.69
N LEU A 87 12.85 10.18 -1.11
CA LEU A 87 13.91 10.77 -0.31
C LEU A 87 13.40 11.87 0.63
N GLU A 88 12.17 12.31 0.47
CA GLU A 88 11.51 13.36 1.27
C GLU A 88 10.68 12.78 2.44
N VAL A 89 10.65 11.45 2.54
CA VAL A 89 9.89 10.72 3.58
C VAL A 89 10.77 9.68 4.25
N PRO A 90 10.57 9.42 5.56
CA PRO A 90 11.23 8.30 6.20
C PRO A 90 10.63 6.97 5.73
N GLY A 91 11.43 5.93 5.71
CA GLY A 91 10.99 4.61 5.32
C GLY A 91 11.65 3.49 6.12
N THR A 92 11.00 2.35 6.15
CA THR A 92 11.52 1.17 6.84
C THR A 92 11.11 -0.11 6.12
N THR A 93 11.89 -1.17 6.32
CA THR A 93 11.52 -2.51 5.87
C THR A 93 10.79 -3.25 6.98
N TYR A 94 9.74 -3.98 6.63
CA TYR A 94 9.02 -4.84 7.57
C TYR A 94 9.31 -6.34 7.38
N GLN A 95 10.15 -6.71 6.42
CA GLN A 95 10.59 -8.09 6.20
C GLN A 95 11.34 -8.69 7.39
N VAL A 96 11.84 -7.83 8.26
CA VAL A 96 12.49 -8.25 9.51
C VAL A 96 11.59 -9.05 10.44
N GLU A 97 10.28 -8.84 10.38
CA GLU A 97 9.32 -9.53 11.23
C GLU A 97 8.81 -10.86 10.65
N ALA A 98 8.72 -10.96 9.34
CA ALA A 98 8.06 -12.09 8.71
C ALA A 98 8.69 -12.46 7.35
N PRO A 99 9.98 -12.78 7.29
CA PRO A 99 10.64 -13.08 6.03
C PRO A 99 10.03 -14.30 5.33
N GLU A 100 9.59 -15.31 6.08
CA GLU A 100 8.96 -16.51 5.56
C GLU A 100 7.52 -16.31 5.10
N GLN A 101 6.89 -15.23 5.53
CA GLN A 101 5.51 -14.88 5.17
C GLN A 101 5.44 -13.94 3.96
N MET A 102 6.57 -13.37 3.59
CA MET A 102 6.68 -12.56 2.39
C MET A 102 6.95 -13.50 1.21
N TRP A 103 6.04 -13.56 0.33
CA TRP A 103 5.98 -14.29 -0.92
C TRP A 103 7.26 -15.01 -1.33
N PRO A 104 7.25 -16.33 -1.44
CA PRO A 104 8.37 -17.07 -1.98
C PRO A 104 8.75 -16.49 -3.35
N GLY A 105 10.01 -16.10 -3.49
CA GLY A 105 10.51 -15.55 -4.76
C GLY A 105 10.80 -14.04 -4.77
N ILE A 106 10.51 -13.28 -3.71
CA ILE A 106 10.96 -11.88 -3.60
C ILE A 106 12.47 -11.76 -3.31
N GLY A 107 13.14 -12.88 -3.06
CA GLY A 107 14.60 -12.93 -2.98
C GLY A 107 15.21 -12.70 -1.60
N TYR A 108 14.39 -12.55 -0.56
CA TYR A 108 14.89 -12.41 0.81
C TYR A 108 14.85 -13.76 1.52
N SER A 109 16.01 -14.34 1.76
CA SER A 109 16.16 -15.58 2.53
C SER A 109 16.38 -15.35 4.03
N ARG A 110 16.56 -14.12 4.46
CA ARG A 110 16.91 -13.75 5.82
C ARG A 110 16.16 -12.48 6.24
N ALA A 111 15.87 -12.35 7.53
CA ALA A 111 15.22 -11.19 8.11
C ALA A 111 16.13 -9.95 8.04
N TYR A 112 15.99 -9.15 7.03
CA TYR A 112 16.71 -7.89 6.87
C TYR A 112 15.83 -6.73 7.31
N GLY A 113 16.39 -5.85 8.14
CA GLY A 113 15.75 -4.63 8.61
C GLY A 113 16.58 -3.40 8.33
N GLN A 114 15.92 -2.35 7.87
CA GLN A 114 16.52 -1.03 7.62
C GLN A 114 15.50 0.05 7.94
N TYR A 115 15.99 1.15 8.50
CA TYR A 115 15.31 2.43 8.56
C TYR A 115 16.11 3.45 7.78
N THR A 116 15.43 4.29 7.02
CA THR A 116 16.02 5.42 6.29
C THR A 116 15.27 6.68 6.69
N PRO A 117 15.90 7.69 7.26
CA PRO A 117 15.25 8.98 7.52
C PRO A 117 14.96 9.70 6.20
N ALA A 118 14.10 10.72 6.24
CA ALA A 118 14.03 11.68 5.14
C ALA A 118 15.41 12.33 4.96
N LEU A 119 15.90 12.36 3.73
CA LEU A 119 17.24 12.85 3.40
C LEU A 119 17.23 14.29 2.88
N ILE A 120 16.11 14.72 2.32
CA ILE A 120 15.92 16.05 1.77
C ILE A 120 14.53 16.55 2.16
N ASP A 121 14.39 17.87 2.24
CA ASP A 121 13.09 18.50 2.38
C ASP A 121 12.44 18.71 1.01
N PRO A 122 11.11 18.70 0.91
CA PRO A 122 10.41 19.15 -0.29
C PRO A 122 10.79 20.59 -0.65
N PRO A 123 10.64 21.00 -1.90
CA PRO A 123 10.90 22.38 -2.31
C PRO A 123 10.10 23.36 -1.46
N ASN A 124 10.74 24.46 -1.07
CA ASN A 124 10.11 25.50 -0.25
C ASN A 124 8.81 26.02 -0.90
N GLY A 125 7.73 26.01 -0.13
CA GLY A 125 6.43 26.48 -0.58
C GLY A 125 5.66 25.49 -1.44
N SER A 126 6.17 24.25 -1.60
CA SER A 126 5.37 23.17 -2.22
C SER A 126 4.27 22.69 -1.27
N ASP A 127 3.17 22.21 -1.84
CA ASP A 127 2.02 21.66 -1.13
C ASP A 127 1.95 20.13 -1.22
N VAL A 128 3.10 19.51 -1.49
CA VAL A 128 3.20 18.04 -1.52
C VAL A 128 2.89 17.42 -0.16
N ILE A 129 2.26 16.26 -0.18
CA ILE A 129 1.84 15.52 1.03
C ILE A 129 2.38 14.10 1.00
N GLU A 130 2.38 13.44 2.12
CA GLU A 130 2.55 11.99 2.14
C GLU A 130 1.23 11.30 1.80
N GLU A 131 1.29 10.16 1.13
CA GLU A 131 0.08 9.48 0.63
C GLU A 131 -0.92 9.14 1.74
N TRP A 132 -0.46 8.78 2.93
CA TRP A 132 -1.33 8.50 4.06
C TRP A 132 -2.10 9.75 4.54
N GLU A 133 -1.53 10.94 4.37
CA GLU A 133 -2.19 12.20 4.77
C GLU A 133 -3.44 12.48 3.94
N PHE A 134 -3.46 12.04 2.68
CA PHE A 134 -4.67 12.09 1.86
C PHE A 134 -5.81 11.30 2.52
N PHE A 135 -5.55 10.06 2.93
CA PHE A 135 -6.56 9.21 3.56
C PHE A 135 -6.97 9.73 4.95
N TYR A 136 -6.02 10.21 5.73
CA TYR A 136 -6.31 10.84 7.02
C TYR A 136 -7.22 12.07 6.84
N GLY A 137 -6.88 12.96 5.90
CA GLY A 137 -7.66 14.15 5.59
C GLY A 137 -9.05 13.85 5.06
N LEU A 138 -9.18 12.80 4.22
CA LEU A 138 -10.46 12.35 3.70
C LEU A 138 -11.35 11.77 4.82
N ALA A 139 -10.80 10.86 5.63
CA ALA A 139 -11.52 10.27 6.76
C ALA A 139 -11.97 11.32 7.77
N LYS A 140 -11.09 12.28 8.11
CA LYS A 140 -11.42 13.37 9.01
C LYS A 140 -12.60 14.23 8.53
N ARG A 141 -12.62 14.59 7.23
CA ARG A 141 -13.72 15.37 6.63
C ARG A 141 -15.04 14.61 6.61
N GLN A 142 -14.96 13.29 6.44
CA GLN A 142 -16.14 12.42 6.43
C GLN A 142 -16.54 11.95 7.84
N GLN A 143 -15.82 12.35 8.89
CA GLN A 143 -16.03 11.93 10.27
C GLN A 143 -15.94 10.40 10.44
N LEU A 144 -15.08 9.77 9.66
CA LEU A 144 -14.82 8.34 9.72
C LEU A 144 -13.63 8.06 10.65
N PRO A 145 -13.68 6.97 11.44
CA PRO A 145 -12.50 6.51 12.17
C PRO A 145 -11.47 5.94 11.22
N LEU A 146 -10.20 6.16 11.54
CA LEU A 146 -9.08 5.55 10.85
C LEU A 146 -8.28 4.69 11.83
N SER A 147 -7.82 3.55 11.38
CA SER A 147 -7.03 2.64 12.20
C SER A 147 -5.77 2.17 11.45
N LEU A 148 -4.71 1.98 12.21
CA LEU A 148 -3.46 1.42 11.76
C LEU A 148 -3.36 -0.04 12.23
N TYR A 149 -2.85 -0.93 11.38
CA TYR A 149 -2.55 -2.30 11.74
C TYR A 149 -1.06 -2.45 12.01
N PRO A 150 -0.64 -2.73 13.26
CA PRO A 150 0.75 -2.95 13.58
C PRO A 150 1.34 -4.13 12.81
N ILE A 151 2.63 -4.08 12.53
CA ILE A 151 3.37 -5.21 11.99
C ILE A 151 3.64 -6.19 13.13
N ARG A 152 3.17 -7.43 12.99
CA ARG A 152 3.44 -8.50 13.98
C ARG A 152 3.66 -9.82 13.26
N ALA A 153 4.70 -10.53 13.63
CA ALA A 153 5.04 -11.82 13.07
C ALA A 153 3.91 -12.86 13.19
N GLU A 154 3.17 -12.83 14.29
CA GLU A 154 2.08 -13.76 14.59
C GLU A 154 0.85 -13.63 13.67
N ALA A 155 0.76 -12.55 12.94
CA ALA A 155 -0.46 -12.20 12.21
C ALA A 155 -0.56 -12.77 10.79
N GLY A 156 0.51 -13.37 10.29
CA GLY A 156 0.58 -13.84 8.92
C GLY A 156 0.46 -12.73 7.86
N PRO A 157 0.60 -13.07 6.58
CA PRO A 157 0.66 -12.09 5.49
C PRO A 157 -0.63 -11.27 5.32
N LEU A 158 -1.75 -11.77 5.79
CA LEU A 158 -3.05 -11.09 5.67
C LEU A 158 -3.40 -10.21 6.86
N ARG A 159 -2.56 -10.12 7.88
CA ARG A 159 -2.74 -9.27 9.07
C ARG A 159 -4.09 -9.42 9.79
N ALA A 160 -4.85 -10.44 9.47
CA ALA A 160 -6.22 -10.64 9.98
C ALA A 160 -6.29 -10.83 11.51
N ALA A 161 -5.20 -11.25 12.13
CA ALA A 161 -5.11 -11.46 13.58
C ALA A 161 -4.66 -10.21 14.37
N ASN A 162 -4.17 -9.16 13.70
CA ASN A 162 -3.72 -7.94 14.37
C ASN A 162 -4.92 -7.09 14.77
N LYS A 163 -4.95 -6.66 16.03
CA LYS A 163 -5.92 -5.66 16.46
C LYS A 163 -5.54 -4.30 15.88
N PRO A 164 -6.47 -3.62 15.19
CA PRO A 164 -6.22 -2.28 14.71
C PRO A 164 -6.03 -1.32 15.88
N LEU A 165 -5.12 -0.37 15.73
CA LEU A 165 -4.93 0.76 16.61
C LEU A 165 -5.71 1.95 16.03
N ALA A 166 -6.67 2.46 16.78
CA ALA A 166 -7.41 3.65 16.35
C ALA A 166 -6.47 4.86 16.36
N LEU A 167 -6.50 5.64 15.29
CA LEU A 167 -5.76 6.90 15.21
C LEU A 167 -6.57 8.03 15.84
N ASP A 168 -5.86 8.99 16.44
CA ASP A 168 -6.49 10.24 16.87
C ASP A 168 -6.89 11.07 15.64
N MET A 169 -8.19 11.28 15.46
CA MET A 169 -8.72 12.07 14.37
C MET A 169 -8.77 13.57 14.67
N GLN A 170 -8.41 13.99 15.88
CA GLN A 170 -8.29 15.42 16.26
C GLN A 170 -6.89 15.93 15.95
N THR A 171 -5.87 15.19 16.38
CA THR A 171 -4.46 15.51 16.20
C THR A 171 -3.86 14.62 15.11
N LYS A 172 -3.44 15.24 14.01
CA LYS A 172 -2.79 14.50 12.92
C LYS A 172 -1.43 13.99 13.40
N PRO A 173 -1.17 12.68 13.34
CA PRO A 173 0.14 12.15 13.71
C PRO A 173 1.21 12.56 12.68
N THR A 174 2.46 12.43 13.07
CA THR A 174 3.60 12.45 12.16
C THR A 174 3.84 11.06 11.56
N THR A 175 4.57 10.99 10.47
CA THR A 175 4.98 9.70 9.87
C THR A 175 5.85 8.89 10.83
N GLU A 176 6.71 9.54 11.58
CA GLU A 176 7.54 8.88 12.60
C GLU A 176 6.69 8.23 13.70
N GLU A 177 5.67 8.94 14.20
CA GLU A 177 4.72 8.37 15.17
C GLU A 177 3.95 7.17 14.58
N LEU A 178 3.56 7.25 13.31
CA LEU A 178 2.89 6.12 12.63
C LEU A 178 3.83 4.93 12.49
N LEU A 179 5.10 5.15 12.14
CA LEU A 179 6.10 4.09 12.07
C LEU A 179 6.35 3.45 13.44
N ASP A 180 6.46 4.25 14.50
CA ASP A 180 6.60 3.72 15.87
C ASP A 180 5.38 2.88 16.28
N LEU A 181 4.16 3.32 15.95
CA LEU A 181 2.94 2.56 16.17
C LEU A 181 2.91 1.25 15.35
N MET A 182 3.37 1.29 14.10
CA MET A 182 3.45 0.10 13.24
C MET A 182 4.38 -0.96 13.83
N PHE A 183 5.48 -0.55 14.44
CA PHE A 183 6.48 -1.43 15.03
C PHE A 183 6.21 -1.75 16.51
N ALA A 184 5.14 -1.23 17.10
CA ALA A 184 4.80 -1.51 18.49
C ALA A 184 4.58 -3.01 18.74
N GLY A 185 5.45 -3.61 19.58
CA GLY A 185 5.39 -5.02 19.94
C GLY A 185 5.99 -5.98 18.90
N THR A 186 6.73 -5.47 17.92
CA THR A 186 7.52 -6.29 16.99
C THR A 186 8.73 -6.91 17.69
N ARG A 187 9.26 -8.01 17.14
CA ARG A 187 10.48 -8.67 17.62
C ARG A 187 11.69 -7.73 17.58
N ILE A 188 11.79 -6.93 16.52
CA ILE A 188 12.84 -5.91 16.36
C ILE A 188 12.17 -4.53 16.41
N PRO A 189 12.35 -3.77 17.49
CA PRO A 189 11.79 -2.42 17.62
C PRO A 189 12.37 -1.47 16.56
N LEU A 190 11.59 -0.48 16.15
CA LEU A 190 12.03 0.53 15.18
C LEU A 190 13.27 1.30 15.69
N SER A 191 13.40 1.52 17.01
CA SER A 191 14.58 2.12 17.61
C SER A 191 15.87 1.37 17.28
N THR A 192 15.80 0.02 17.29
CA THR A 192 16.95 -0.82 16.92
C THR A 192 17.31 -0.66 15.43
N LEU A 193 16.31 -0.49 14.57
CA LEU A 193 16.57 -0.24 13.13
C LEU A 193 17.20 1.14 12.91
N ARG A 194 16.75 2.14 13.65
CA ARG A 194 17.32 3.51 13.58
C ARG A 194 18.81 3.57 13.98
N GLU A 195 19.25 2.68 14.87
CA GLU A 195 20.65 2.60 15.31
C GLU A 195 21.56 1.89 14.30
N ARG A 196 21.01 1.27 13.25
CA ARG A 196 21.77 0.47 12.27
C ARG A 196 21.85 1.19 10.93
N GLU A 197 22.84 2.05 10.80
CA GLU A 197 23.14 2.71 9.53
C GLU A 197 23.35 1.65 8.43
N GLY A 198 22.62 1.80 7.31
CA GLY A 198 22.63 0.84 6.21
C GLY A 198 21.86 -0.46 6.45
N GLY A 199 21.19 -0.60 7.61
CA GLY A 199 20.41 -1.78 7.96
C GLY A 199 21.25 -2.94 8.48
N ALA A 200 20.58 -4.02 8.85
CA ALA A 200 21.21 -5.25 9.34
C ALA A 200 20.32 -6.48 9.09
N VAL A 201 20.94 -7.64 9.16
CA VAL A 201 20.24 -8.93 9.21
C VAL A 201 19.95 -9.26 10.67
N PHE A 202 18.68 -9.53 10.97
CA PHE A 202 18.19 -9.90 12.31
C PHE A 202 17.68 -11.35 12.30
N ASP A 203 18.60 -12.26 12.00
CA ASP A 203 18.30 -13.69 11.88
C ASP A 203 17.73 -14.23 13.18
N ASN A 204 16.64 -14.98 13.09
CA ASN A 204 16.04 -15.69 14.23
C ASN A 204 16.44 -17.17 14.29
N GLY A 205 17.37 -17.58 13.43
CA GLY A 205 17.80 -18.97 13.30
C GLY A 205 16.84 -19.86 12.51
N GLU A 206 15.72 -19.34 12.06
CA GLU A 206 14.82 -20.05 11.16
C GLU A 206 15.37 -19.98 9.73
N THR A 207 15.42 -21.11 9.07
CA THR A 207 15.81 -21.20 7.67
C THR A 207 14.52 -21.35 6.86
N LEU A 208 14.34 -20.52 5.84
CA LEU A 208 13.32 -20.78 4.82
C LEU A 208 13.64 -22.13 4.16
N VAL A 209 12.88 -23.14 4.54
CA VAL A 209 12.97 -24.43 3.89
C VAL A 209 12.05 -24.36 2.68
N ALA A 210 12.64 -24.36 1.49
CA ALA A 210 11.87 -24.59 0.26
C ALA A 210 11.11 -25.90 0.44
N ALA A 211 9.81 -25.92 0.12
CA ALA A 211 9.02 -27.13 0.19
C ALA A 211 9.74 -28.28 -0.52
N LYS A 212 10.08 -29.31 0.23
CA LYS A 212 10.78 -30.49 -0.30
C LYS A 212 9.84 -31.56 -0.85
N GLU A 213 8.54 -31.33 -0.74
CA GLU A 213 7.53 -32.26 -1.20
C GLU A 213 7.40 -32.18 -2.71
N PRO A 214 7.73 -33.24 -3.47
CA PRO A 214 7.40 -33.30 -4.89
C PRO A 214 5.88 -33.44 -5.02
N GLY A 215 5.25 -32.53 -5.70
CA GLY A 215 3.80 -32.58 -5.96
C GLY A 215 3.08 -31.25 -5.85
N TRP A 216 3.79 -30.18 -5.60
CA TRP A 216 3.28 -28.83 -5.74
C TRP A 216 3.68 -28.25 -7.10
N ASP A 217 3.03 -28.66 -8.09
CA ASP A 217 2.97 -28.11 -9.45
C ASP A 217 1.76 -27.16 -9.47
N GLY A 218 2.08 -25.91 -9.10
CA GLY A 218 1.20 -24.80 -8.90
C GLY A 218 0.16 -24.50 -9.95
#